data_327f7090ea20fbd4f5e1972b4e70c916
#
_entry.id   327f7090ea20fbd4f5e1972b4e70c916
#
_cell.length_a   1.000
_cell.length_b   1.000
_cell.length_c   1.000
_cell.angle_alpha   90.00
_cell.angle_beta   90.00
_cell.angle_gamma   90.00
#
_symmetry.space_group_name_H-M   'P 1'
#
loop_
_entity.id
_entity.type
_entity.pdbx_description
1 polymer ?
#
loop_
_entity_poly.entity_id
_entity_poly.type
_entity_poly.pdbx_seq_one_letter_code
_entity_poly.pdbx_strand_id
1 'polypeptide(L)'
;RPRMSDWFITTIAAFICFYLVSRQPDLGTGLIVFVSGMIPVYLAGLPYRIILGYLVGLAMVTPYVWSNLLLEYQRQRVLTLLNPEADPLGTGWNINQSQTAIGSGGLTGKGYLSGTQSQLDFIPESHSDFIFSVIAEELGLIGILAMFILYGFIIWRIFRISYQSETNFERITCSSLGFIFLLFILINVLMVIGIIPVVGV
;
A
#
# COMPACT_ATOMS: atom_id res chain seq x y z
N ARG A 1 19.50 -17.09 -16.21
CA ARG A 1 18.07 -17.18 -15.92
C ARG A 1 17.87 -18.06 -14.69
N PRO A 2 17.05 -17.67 -13.72
CA PRO A 2 16.74 -18.51 -12.56
C PRO A 2 16.06 -19.82 -13.02
N ARG A 3 16.28 -20.88 -12.27
CA ARG A 3 15.63 -22.17 -12.52
C ARG A 3 14.17 -22.12 -12.07
N MET A 4 13.32 -22.98 -12.63
CA MET A 4 11.90 -23.08 -12.20
C MET A 4 11.79 -23.35 -10.68
N SER A 5 12.71 -24.14 -10.12
CA SER A 5 12.80 -24.41 -8.68
C SER A 5 12.97 -23.14 -7.84
N ASP A 6 13.77 -22.17 -8.33
CA ASP A 6 14.08 -20.96 -7.58
C ASP A 6 12.84 -20.05 -7.46
N TRP A 7 12.05 -19.96 -8.54
CA TRP A 7 10.77 -19.24 -8.50
C TRP A 7 9.76 -19.90 -7.56
N PHE A 8 9.71 -21.24 -7.57
CA PHE A 8 8.80 -21.98 -6.72
C PHE A 8 9.15 -21.80 -5.24
N ILE A 9 10.44 -21.91 -4.88
CA ILE A 9 10.92 -21.73 -3.51
C ILE A 9 10.62 -20.32 -3.00
N THR A 10 10.90 -19.27 -3.81
CA THR A 10 10.62 -17.88 -3.43
C THR A 10 9.14 -17.59 -3.30
N THR A 11 8.32 -18.14 -4.18
CA THR A 11 6.85 -18.00 -4.08
C THR A 11 6.31 -18.68 -2.83
N ILE A 12 6.79 -19.87 -2.49
CA ILE A 12 6.41 -20.56 -1.24
C ILE A 12 6.84 -19.74 -0.04
N ALA A 13 8.07 -19.21 -0.02
CA ALA A 13 8.54 -18.37 1.09
C ALA A 13 7.66 -17.13 1.27
N ALA A 14 7.33 -16.41 0.18
CA ALA A 14 6.42 -15.27 0.23
C ALA A 14 5.02 -15.67 0.71
N PHE A 15 4.52 -16.84 0.31
CA PHE A 15 3.23 -17.36 0.75
C PHE A 15 3.23 -17.75 2.23
N ILE A 16 4.31 -18.32 2.74
CA ILE A 16 4.46 -18.62 4.18
C ILE A 16 4.41 -17.32 4.98
N CYS A 17 5.15 -16.27 4.56
CA CYS A 17 5.10 -14.97 5.23
C CYS A 17 3.69 -14.37 5.20
N PHE A 18 3.03 -14.40 4.05
CA PHE A 18 1.62 -14.00 3.92
C PHE A 18 0.72 -14.74 4.91
N TYR A 19 0.83 -16.07 4.95
CA TYR A 19 0.01 -16.91 5.83
C TYR A 19 0.23 -16.61 7.31
N LEU A 20 1.49 -16.41 7.72
CA LEU A 20 1.82 -16.07 9.11
C LEU A 20 1.24 -14.71 9.52
N VAL A 21 1.35 -13.69 8.66
CA VAL A 21 0.81 -12.36 8.94
C VAL A 21 -0.72 -12.37 8.91
N SER A 22 -1.33 -13.06 7.95
CA SER A 22 -2.80 -13.15 7.88
C SER A 22 -3.43 -13.89 9.08
N ARG A 23 -2.64 -14.71 9.80
CA ARG A 23 -3.05 -15.33 11.08
C ARG A 23 -3.05 -14.34 12.24
N GLN A 24 -2.39 -13.20 12.12
CA GLN A 24 -2.41 -12.11 13.11
C GLN A 24 -3.54 -11.11 12.89
N PRO A 25 -4.70 -11.54 12.46
CA PRO A 25 -5.84 -10.93 11.77
C PRO A 25 -5.55 -9.70 10.87
N ASP A 26 -4.35 -9.59 10.35
CA ASP A 26 -3.95 -8.52 9.42
C ASP A 26 -3.74 -9.05 7.97
N LEU A 27 -4.86 -9.21 7.28
CA LEU A 27 -4.88 -9.69 5.90
C LEU A 27 -4.28 -8.65 4.93
N GLY A 28 -4.45 -7.37 5.23
CA GLY A 28 -3.97 -6.28 4.39
C GLY A 28 -2.46 -6.22 4.35
N THR A 29 -1.81 -6.15 5.50
CA THR A 29 -0.33 -6.21 5.59
C THR A 29 0.21 -7.53 5.04
N GLY A 30 -0.49 -8.65 5.28
CA GLY A 30 -0.13 -9.93 4.67
C GLY A 30 -0.07 -9.86 3.15
N LEU A 31 -1.05 -9.24 2.50
CA LEU A 31 -1.09 -9.07 1.05
C LEU A 31 0.08 -8.18 0.56
N ILE A 32 0.38 -7.10 1.26
CA ILE A 32 1.52 -6.23 0.94
C ILE A 32 2.84 -7.00 1.02
N VAL A 33 3.03 -7.80 2.06
CA VAL A 33 4.22 -8.65 2.24
C VAL A 33 4.35 -9.65 1.09
N PHE A 34 3.25 -10.30 0.69
CA PHE A 34 3.24 -11.21 -0.45
C PHE A 34 3.62 -10.51 -1.76
N VAL A 35 2.96 -9.39 -2.08
CA VAL A 35 3.25 -8.61 -3.28
C VAL A 35 4.71 -8.14 -3.29
N SER A 36 5.21 -7.63 -2.16
CA SER A 36 6.61 -7.20 -2.00
C SER A 36 7.59 -8.35 -2.25
N GLY A 37 7.30 -9.56 -1.75
CA GLY A 37 8.10 -10.76 -1.99
C GLY A 37 8.07 -11.25 -3.45
N MET A 38 6.98 -10.94 -4.20
CA MET A 38 6.86 -11.31 -5.61
C MET A 38 7.56 -10.33 -6.57
N ILE A 39 7.85 -9.09 -6.15
CA ILE A 39 8.55 -8.09 -6.96
C ILE A 39 9.92 -8.62 -7.45
N PRO A 40 10.85 -9.08 -6.59
CA PRO A 40 12.13 -9.63 -7.05
C PRO A 40 11.97 -10.86 -7.96
N VAL A 41 10.97 -11.68 -7.73
CA VAL A 41 10.66 -12.85 -8.57
C VAL A 41 10.27 -12.41 -9.98
N TYR A 42 9.43 -11.40 -10.09
CA TYR A 42 9.05 -10.78 -11.36
C TYR A 42 10.26 -10.18 -12.09
N LEU A 43 11.07 -9.39 -11.38
CA LEU A 43 12.26 -8.74 -11.93
C LEU A 43 13.35 -9.72 -12.35
N ALA A 44 13.41 -10.90 -11.72
CA ALA A 44 14.29 -11.99 -12.12
C ALA A 44 13.88 -12.66 -13.45
N GLY A 45 12.78 -12.23 -14.08
CA GLY A 45 12.34 -12.67 -15.38
C GLY A 45 11.27 -13.74 -15.36
N LEU A 46 10.34 -13.68 -14.39
CA LEU A 46 9.16 -14.55 -14.38
C LEU A 46 8.35 -14.34 -15.67
N PRO A 47 8.01 -15.41 -16.42
CA PRO A 47 7.22 -15.29 -17.64
C PRO A 47 5.82 -14.72 -17.34
N TYR A 48 5.37 -13.78 -18.16
CA TYR A 48 4.04 -13.15 -18.02
C TYR A 48 2.88 -14.15 -17.96
N ARG A 49 3.04 -15.32 -18.57
CA ARG A 49 2.06 -16.41 -18.55
C ARG A 49 1.82 -16.95 -17.14
N ILE A 50 2.87 -17.01 -16.32
CA ILE A 50 2.77 -17.43 -14.91
C ILE A 50 2.07 -16.37 -14.10
N ILE A 51 2.37 -15.07 -14.34
CA ILE A 51 1.69 -13.96 -13.70
C ILE A 51 0.19 -13.98 -14.02
N LEU A 52 -0.14 -14.19 -15.29
CA LEU A 52 -1.54 -14.32 -15.72
C LEU A 52 -2.21 -15.53 -15.03
N GLY A 53 -1.49 -16.64 -14.89
CA GLY A 53 -1.97 -17.82 -14.14
C GLY A 53 -2.27 -17.50 -12.67
N TYR A 54 -1.41 -16.72 -12.00
CA TYR A 54 -1.66 -16.27 -10.63
C TYR A 54 -2.89 -15.35 -10.54
N LEU A 55 -3.03 -14.40 -11.48
CA LEU A 55 -4.19 -13.49 -11.50
C LEU A 55 -5.51 -14.25 -11.75
N VAL A 56 -5.51 -15.18 -12.70
CA VAL A 56 -6.68 -16.03 -12.97
C VAL A 56 -7.00 -16.91 -11.77
N GLY A 57 -5.98 -17.55 -11.17
CA GLY A 57 -6.15 -18.36 -9.97
C GLY A 57 -6.72 -17.53 -8.80
N LEU A 58 -6.20 -16.33 -8.58
CA LEU A 58 -6.71 -15.43 -7.57
C LEU A 58 -8.18 -15.07 -7.83
N ALA A 59 -8.52 -14.69 -9.07
CA ALA A 59 -9.89 -14.35 -9.43
C ALA A 59 -10.86 -15.52 -9.22
N MET A 60 -10.44 -16.76 -9.49
CA MET A 60 -11.25 -17.96 -9.26
C MET A 60 -11.44 -18.26 -7.77
N VAL A 61 -10.43 -18.00 -6.93
CA VAL A 61 -10.47 -18.29 -5.50
C VAL A 61 -11.16 -17.17 -4.70
N THR A 62 -11.18 -15.94 -5.22
CA THR A 62 -11.78 -14.77 -4.55
C THR A 62 -13.22 -15.01 -4.06
N PRO A 63 -14.17 -15.58 -4.84
CA PRO A 63 -15.53 -15.81 -4.36
C PRO A 63 -15.57 -16.78 -3.17
N TYR A 64 -14.72 -17.83 -3.18
CA TYR A 64 -14.63 -18.79 -2.10
C TYR A 64 -14.03 -18.14 -0.83
N VAL A 65 -12.97 -17.34 -0.98
CA VAL A 65 -12.36 -16.59 0.12
C VAL A 65 -13.37 -15.62 0.72
N TRP A 66 -14.12 -14.91 -0.11
CA TRP A 66 -15.14 -13.97 0.32
C TRP A 66 -16.22 -14.63 1.16
N SER A 67 -16.73 -15.79 0.75
CA SER A 67 -17.86 -16.46 1.42
C SER A 67 -17.46 -17.28 2.64
N ASN A 68 -16.22 -17.83 2.68
CA ASN A 68 -15.86 -18.84 3.68
C ASN A 68 -14.65 -18.49 4.56
N LEU A 69 -13.72 -17.64 4.09
CA LEU A 69 -12.45 -17.41 4.78
C LEU A 69 -12.31 -16.02 5.38
N LEU A 70 -12.98 -15.00 4.81
CA LEU A 70 -12.91 -13.64 5.35
C LEU A 70 -13.69 -13.54 6.67
N LEU A 71 -13.05 -12.96 7.65
CA LEU A 71 -13.68 -12.57 8.91
C LEU A 71 -14.64 -11.41 8.69
N GLU A 72 -15.66 -11.29 9.52
CA GLU A 72 -16.73 -10.30 9.36
C GLU A 72 -16.19 -8.86 9.29
N TYR A 73 -15.23 -8.49 10.15
CA TYR A 73 -14.63 -7.17 10.13
C TYR A 73 -13.85 -6.87 8.81
N GLN A 74 -13.26 -7.91 8.19
CA GLN A 74 -12.55 -7.75 6.90
C GLN A 74 -13.53 -7.49 5.76
N ARG A 75 -14.67 -8.20 5.77
CA ARG A 75 -15.76 -7.93 4.82
C ARG A 75 -16.33 -6.53 5.03
N GLN A 76 -16.53 -6.14 6.28
CA GLN A 76 -17.02 -4.81 6.60
C GLN A 76 -16.08 -3.71 6.08
N ARG A 77 -14.75 -3.84 6.23
CA ARG A 77 -13.78 -2.88 5.67
C ARG A 77 -13.95 -2.71 4.14
N VAL A 78 -14.16 -3.80 3.41
CA VAL A 78 -14.39 -3.73 1.96
C VAL A 78 -15.75 -3.12 1.62
N LEU A 79 -16.79 -3.45 2.38
CA LEU A 79 -18.14 -2.87 2.18
C LEU A 79 -18.16 -1.38 2.52
N THR A 80 -17.49 -0.98 3.60
CA THR A 80 -17.35 0.44 4.00
C THR A 80 -16.61 1.25 2.93
N LEU A 81 -15.65 0.66 2.24
CA LEU A 81 -15.00 1.32 1.10
C LEU A 81 -15.99 1.67 -0.01
N LEU A 82 -16.94 0.75 -0.29
CA LEU A 82 -17.96 0.96 -1.33
C LEU A 82 -19.08 1.91 -0.88
N ASN A 83 -19.33 1.96 0.42
CA ASN A 83 -20.33 2.85 1.04
C ASN A 83 -19.84 3.37 2.39
N PRO A 84 -18.98 4.42 2.42
CA PRO A 84 -18.45 4.98 3.65
C PRO A 84 -19.52 5.51 4.62
N GLU A 85 -20.67 5.90 4.12
CA GLU A 85 -21.78 6.41 4.92
C GLU A 85 -22.43 5.31 5.79
N ALA A 86 -22.25 4.04 5.45
CA ALA A 86 -22.79 2.93 6.23
C ALA A 86 -22.06 2.70 7.55
N ASP A 87 -20.84 3.24 7.71
CA ASP A 87 -20.03 3.14 8.96
C ASP A 87 -19.57 4.55 9.41
N PRO A 88 -20.49 5.36 9.96
CA PRO A 88 -20.22 6.76 10.30
C PRO A 88 -19.34 6.96 11.54
N LEU A 89 -18.99 5.90 12.28
CA LEU A 89 -18.18 5.96 13.50
C LEU A 89 -16.91 5.09 13.45
N GLY A 90 -16.71 4.32 12.37
CA GLY A 90 -15.56 3.44 12.20
C GLY A 90 -14.65 3.84 11.04
N THR A 91 -14.27 2.88 10.21
CA THR A 91 -13.36 3.11 9.08
C THR A 91 -13.88 4.12 8.06
N GLY A 92 -15.21 4.21 7.87
CA GLY A 92 -15.83 5.24 7.03
C GLY A 92 -15.61 6.66 7.55
N TRP A 93 -15.66 6.84 8.88
CA TRP A 93 -15.33 8.13 9.51
C TRP A 93 -13.90 8.55 9.18
N ASN A 94 -12.93 7.65 9.35
CA ASN A 94 -11.51 7.96 9.11
C ASN A 94 -11.25 8.38 7.65
N ILE A 95 -11.87 7.71 6.68
CA ILE A 95 -11.78 8.07 5.27
C ILE A 95 -12.39 9.46 5.01
N ASN A 96 -13.59 9.71 5.53
CA ASN A 96 -14.27 11.00 5.35
C ASN A 96 -13.48 12.15 5.99
N GLN A 97 -12.93 11.94 7.20
CA GLN A 97 -12.12 12.96 7.88
C GLN A 97 -10.80 13.22 7.14
N SER A 98 -10.15 12.17 6.63
CA SER A 98 -8.92 12.34 5.84
C SER A 98 -9.17 13.08 4.52
N GLN A 99 -10.26 12.80 3.83
CA GLN A 99 -10.66 13.55 2.63
C GLN A 99 -10.99 15.00 2.95
N THR A 100 -11.67 15.25 4.08
CA THR A 100 -11.96 16.60 4.58
C THR A 100 -10.68 17.35 4.91
N ALA A 101 -9.71 16.71 5.58
CA ALA A 101 -8.40 17.27 5.87
C ALA A 101 -7.67 17.69 4.59
N ILE A 102 -7.58 16.79 3.59
CA ILE A 102 -6.96 17.08 2.29
C ILE A 102 -7.64 18.26 1.60
N GLY A 103 -8.98 18.25 1.55
CA GLY A 103 -9.76 19.32 0.90
C GLY A 103 -9.61 20.66 1.59
N SER A 104 -9.47 20.66 2.94
CA SER A 104 -9.35 21.88 3.74
C SER A 104 -7.97 22.54 3.67
N GLY A 105 -6.92 21.79 3.24
CA GLY A 105 -5.55 22.31 3.15
C GLY A 105 -5.35 23.32 2.00
N GLY A 106 -6.16 23.27 0.95
CA GLY A 106 -6.04 24.19 -0.19
C GLY A 106 -4.65 24.21 -0.83
N LEU A 107 -4.20 25.38 -1.28
CA LEU A 107 -2.90 25.50 -1.97
C LEU A 107 -1.71 25.55 -1.00
N THR A 108 -1.83 26.30 0.10
CA THR A 108 -0.72 26.62 1.00
C THR A 108 -0.80 25.91 2.36
N GLY A 109 -1.90 25.19 2.62
CA GLY A 109 -2.16 24.58 3.92
C GLY A 109 -2.66 25.57 4.97
N LYS A 110 -3.03 25.03 6.14
CA LYS A 110 -3.44 25.79 7.31
C LYS A 110 -2.27 26.30 8.15
N GLY A 111 -1.06 25.80 7.87
CA GLY A 111 0.16 26.04 8.64
C GLY A 111 0.57 24.85 9.49
N TYR A 112 1.87 24.77 9.78
CA TYR A 112 2.45 23.71 10.59
C TYR A 112 1.83 23.66 11.98
N LEU A 113 1.42 22.48 12.43
CA LEU A 113 0.71 22.24 13.70
C LEU A 113 -0.64 22.99 13.83
N SER A 114 -1.21 23.48 12.73
CA SER A 114 -2.49 24.19 12.70
C SER A 114 -3.62 23.39 12.02
N GLY A 115 -3.38 22.10 11.75
CA GLY A 115 -4.38 21.19 11.22
C GLY A 115 -5.49 20.93 12.23
N THR A 116 -6.74 21.21 11.85
CA THR A 116 -7.88 21.01 12.76
C THR A 116 -8.30 19.55 12.85
N GLN A 117 -8.19 18.78 11.76
CA GLN A 117 -8.57 17.36 11.74
C GLN A 117 -7.52 16.49 12.45
N SER A 118 -6.24 16.83 12.28
CA SER A 118 -5.13 16.10 12.89
C SER A 118 -4.91 16.43 14.37
N GLN A 119 -5.06 17.71 14.76
CA GLN A 119 -4.78 18.16 16.13
C GLN A 119 -5.93 17.92 17.12
N LEU A 120 -7.16 17.79 16.62
CA LEU A 120 -8.34 17.53 17.45
C LEU A 120 -8.68 16.02 17.55
N ASP A 121 -7.74 15.15 17.17
CA ASP A 121 -7.90 13.68 17.21
C ASP A 121 -9.12 13.16 16.43
N PHE A 122 -9.59 13.92 15.41
CA PHE A 122 -10.65 13.44 14.53
C PHE A 122 -10.19 12.33 13.59
N ILE A 123 -8.87 12.20 13.38
CA ILE A 123 -8.27 11.13 12.57
C ILE A 123 -7.48 10.24 13.53
N PRO A 124 -8.02 9.09 13.96
CA PRO A 124 -7.24 8.05 14.63
C PRO A 124 -6.08 7.64 13.71
N GLU A 125 -4.94 7.26 14.29
CA GLU A 125 -3.74 6.85 13.52
C GLU A 125 -3.21 7.95 12.56
N SER A 126 -3.41 9.23 12.89
CA SER A 126 -2.91 10.36 12.11
C SER A 126 -1.39 10.36 11.93
N HIS A 127 -0.66 9.72 12.85
CA HIS A 127 0.81 9.64 12.85
C HIS A 127 1.36 8.45 12.03
N SER A 128 0.53 7.54 11.57
CA SER A 128 0.92 6.34 10.82
C SER A 128 0.22 6.28 9.46
N ASP A 129 -0.97 5.74 9.43
CA ASP A 129 -1.68 5.41 8.20
C ASP A 129 -2.19 6.63 7.45
N PHE A 130 -2.56 7.69 8.17
CA PHE A 130 -3.13 8.91 7.60
C PHE A 130 -2.16 10.11 7.59
N ILE A 131 -0.85 9.87 7.69
CA ILE A 131 0.16 10.94 7.68
C ILE A 131 0.08 11.82 6.42
N PHE A 132 -0.30 11.25 5.28
CA PHE A 132 -0.49 12.00 4.04
C PHE A 132 -1.59 13.05 4.16
N SER A 133 -2.71 12.76 4.84
CA SER A 133 -3.79 13.74 5.06
C SER A 133 -3.36 14.87 5.98
N VAL A 134 -2.51 14.60 6.98
CA VAL A 134 -1.94 15.62 7.87
C VAL A 134 -1.05 16.58 7.08
N ILE A 135 -0.15 16.04 6.25
CA ILE A 135 0.72 16.86 5.38
C ILE A 135 -0.12 17.69 4.41
N ALA A 136 -1.18 17.10 3.85
CA ALA A 136 -2.08 17.81 2.96
C ALA A 136 -2.85 18.95 3.66
N GLU A 137 -3.29 18.74 4.89
CA GLU A 137 -4.00 19.77 5.68
C GLU A 137 -3.08 20.90 6.08
N GLU A 138 -1.89 20.59 6.60
CA GLU A 138 -0.97 21.58 7.17
C GLU A 138 -0.17 22.35 6.12
N LEU A 139 0.33 21.67 5.09
CA LEU A 139 1.20 22.24 4.04
C LEU A 139 0.51 22.43 2.69
N GLY A 140 -0.72 21.94 2.55
CA GLY A 140 -1.51 22.09 1.34
C GLY A 140 -0.92 21.37 0.12
N LEU A 141 -1.38 21.76 -1.07
CA LEU A 141 -0.92 21.21 -2.32
C LEU A 141 0.58 21.38 -2.56
N ILE A 142 1.14 22.51 -2.11
CA ILE A 142 2.59 22.79 -2.22
C ILE A 142 3.39 21.75 -1.44
N GLY A 143 2.97 21.42 -0.21
CA GLY A 143 3.61 20.40 0.61
C GLY A 143 3.52 19.01 -0.01
N ILE A 144 2.35 18.65 -0.55
CA ILE A 144 2.15 17.38 -1.27
C ILE A 144 3.09 17.28 -2.48
N LEU A 145 3.17 18.33 -3.30
CA LEU A 145 4.04 18.35 -4.48
C LEU A 145 5.52 18.25 -4.09
N ALA A 146 5.95 18.97 -3.06
CA ALA A 146 7.32 18.89 -2.55
C ALA A 146 7.64 17.46 -2.07
N MET A 147 6.73 16.82 -1.37
CA MET A 147 6.87 15.42 -0.93
C MET A 147 6.96 14.46 -2.12
N PHE A 148 6.09 14.58 -3.12
CA PHE A 148 6.16 13.72 -4.30
C PHE A 148 7.41 13.94 -5.15
N ILE A 149 7.92 15.18 -5.23
CA ILE A 149 9.20 15.47 -5.89
C ILE A 149 10.34 14.77 -5.14
N LEU A 150 10.35 14.83 -3.80
CA LEU A 150 11.35 14.14 -2.98
C LEU A 150 11.29 12.62 -3.18
N TYR A 151 10.09 12.02 -3.11
CA TYR A 151 9.90 10.60 -3.35
C TYR A 151 10.32 10.19 -4.76
N GLY A 152 9.93 11.00 -5.76
CA GLY A 152 10.34 10.78 -7.15
C GLY A 152 11.86 10.83 -7.33
N PHE A 153 12.54 11.77 -6.65
CA PHE A 153 14.01 11.87 -6.65
C PHE A 153 14.66 10.63 -6.00
N ILE A 154 14.13 10.15 -4.86
CA ILE A 154 14.63 8.94 -4.19
C ILE A 154 14.47 7.73 -5.12
N ILE A 155 13.28 7.53 -5.69
CA ILE A 155 12.99 6.41 -6.59
C ILE A 155 13.89 6.48 -7.84
N TRP A 156 14.02 7.65 -8.44
CA TRP A 156 14.92 7.85 -9.58
C TRP A 156 16.37 7.48 -9.22
N ARG A 157 16.84 7.89 -8.04
CA ARG A 157 18.19 7.58 -7.57
C ARG A 157 18.40 6.09 -7.35
N ILE A 158 17.42 5.39 -6.76
CA ILE A 158 17.45 3.94 -6.56
C ILE A 158 17.55 3.22 -7.91
N PHE A 159 16.70 3.56 -8.89
CA PHE A 159 16.74 2.93 -10.21
C PHE A 159 18.02 3.27 -10.98
N ARG A 160 18.57 4.47 -10.80
CA ARG A 160 19.87 4.82 -11.39
C ARG A 160 21.00 3.97 -10.82
N ILE A 161 21.02 3.73 -9.50
CA ILE A 161 22.00 2.83 -8.85
C ILE A 161 21.81 1.40 -9.40
N SER A 162 20.57 0.92 -9.46
CA SER A 162 20.27 -0.39 -10.03
C SER A 162 20.77 -0.54 -11.47
N TYR A 163 20.57 0.47 -12.30
CA TYR A 163 21.04 0.45 -13.70
C TYR A 163 22.58 0.39 -13.81
N GLN A 164 23.29 1.03 -12.87
CA GLN A 164 24.76 1.08 -12.83
C GLN A 164 25.38 -0.15 -12.13
N SER A 165 24.57 -1.02 -11.54
CA SER A 165 25.06 -2.20 -10.82
C SER A 165 25.71 -3.21 -11.76
N GLU A 166 26.84 -3.77 -11.35
CA GLU A 166 27.64 -4.72 -12.14
C GLU A 166 27.04 -6.13 -12.08
N THR A 167 26.47 -6.51 -10.93
CA THR A 167 25.90 -7.85 -10.73
C THR A 167 24.38 -7.88 -10.90
N ASN A 168 23.87 -9.00 -11.41
CA ASN A 168 22.42 -9.20 -11.51
C ASN A 168 21.73 -9.18 -10.14
N PHE A 169 22.44 -9.64 -9.09
CA PHE A 169 21.91 -9.66 -7.74
C PHE A 169 21.67 -8.22 -7.23
N GLU A 170 22.68 -7.37 -7.32
CA GLU A 170 22.57 -5.95 -6.92
C GLU A 170 21.46 -5.24 -7.70
N ARG A 171 21.41 -5.47 -9.03
CA ARG A 171 20.41 -4.88 -9.90
C ARG A 171 18.99 -5.25 -9.47
N ILE A 172 18.72 -6.54 -9.27
CA ILE A 172 17.40 -7.02 -8.86
C ILE A 172 17.07 -6.49 -7.47
N THR A 173 18.01 -6.54 -6.52
CA THR A 173 17.80 -6.08 -5.14
C THR A 173 17.47 -4.59 -5.09
N CYS A 174 18.30 -3.74 -5.74
CA CYS A 174 18.02 -2.30 -5.77
C CYS A 174 16.70 -1.98 -6.46
N SER A 175 16.42 -2.60 -7.62
CA SER A 175 15.13 -2.39 -8.29
C SER A 175 13.96 -2.83 -7.42
N SER A 176 14.06 -3.97 -6.73
CA SER A 176 13.01 -4.46 -5.84
C SER A 176 12.73 -3.48 -4.71
N LEU A 177 13.76 -2.94 -4.07
CA LEU A 177 13.61 -1.93 -3.03
C LEU A 177 12.92 -0.66 -3.55
N GLY A 178 13.26 -0.22 -4.77
CA GLY A 178 12.61 0.92 -5.42
C GLY A 178 11.12 0.67 -5.68
N PHE A 179 10.77 -0.50 -6.18
CA PHE A 179 9.37 -0.88 -6.40
C PHE A 179 8.58 -1.07 -5.10
N ILE A 180 9.21 -1.65 -4.07
CA ILE A 180 8.58 -1.80 -2.75
C ILE A 180 8.31 -0.42 -2.14
N PHE A 181 9.27 0.49 -2.21
CA PHE A 181 9.09 1.87 -1.72
C PHE A 181 7.96 2.59 -2.47
N LEU A 182 7.92 2.47 -3.81
CA LEU A 182 6.82 3.00 -4.62
C LEU A 182 5.48 2.38 -4.22
N LEU A 183 5.44 1.07 -3.99
CA LEU A 183 4.23 0.36 -3.58
C LEU A 183 3.68 0.91 -2.26
N PHE A 184 4.53 1.13 -1.25
CA PHE A 184 4.10 1.70 0.03
C PHE A 184 3.55 3.12 -0.11
N ILE A 185 4.20 3.97 -0.92
CA ILE A 185 3.68 5.32 -1.20
C ILE A 185 2.30 5.24 -1.84
N LEU A 186 2.14 4.41 -2.88
CA LEU A 186 0.88 4.27 -3.59
C LEU A 186 -0.23 3.74 -2.67
N ILE A 187 0.04 2.71 -1.87
CA ILE A 187 -0.93 2.15 -0.93
C ILE A 187 -1.38 3.22 0.06
N ASN A 188 -0.45 3.96 0.67
CA ASN A 188 -0.79 4.99 1.65
C ASN A 188 -1.66 6.09 1.01
N VAL A 189 -1.27 6.60 -0.15
CA VAL A 189 -2.05 7.62 -0.86
C VAL A 189 -3.43 7.10 -1.25
N LEU A 190 -3.52 5.91 -1.85
CA LEU A 190 -4.78 5.33 -2.31
C LEU A 190 -5.75 5.02 -1.14
N MET A 191 -5.20 4.63 0.02
CA MET A 191 -5.95 4.40 1.24
C MET A 191 -6.56 5.69 1.78
N VAL A 192 -5.76 6.75 1.86
CA VAL A 192 -6.18 8.05 2.41
C VAL A 192 -7.23 8.72 1.54
N ILE A 193 -7.17 8.58 0.21
CA ILE A 193 -8.21 9.09 -0.71
C ILE A 193 -9.41 8.15 -0.84
N GLY A 194 -9.40 6.99 -0.17
CA GLY A 194 -10.53 6.07 -0.13
C GLY A 194 -10.73 5.24 -1.40
N ILE A 195 -9.66 4.93 -2.15
CA ILE A 195 -9.71 4.04 -3.31
C ILE A 195 -9.50 2.58 -2.89
N ILE A 196 -8.69 2.34 -1.87
CA ILE A 196 -8.47 1.01 -1.29
C ILE A 196 -8.88 1.01 0.19
N PRO A 197 -9.26 -0.15 0.75
CA PRO A 197 -9.62 -0.24 2.15
C PRO A 197 -8.40 0.06 3.04
N VAL A 198 -8.68 0.54 4.25
CA VAL A 198 -7.64 0.80 5.26
C VAL A 198 -6.92 -0.52 5.58
N VAL A 199 -5.62 -0.53 5.36
CA VAL A 199 -4.73 -1.69 5.49
C VAL A 199 -3.95 -1.63 6.81
N GLY A 200 -4.23 -0.69 7.68
CA GLY A 200 -3.66 -0.60 9.02
C GLY A 200 -4.48 -1.38 10.05
N VAL A 201 -3.91 -1.61 11.20
CA VAL A 201 -4.55 -2.25 12.37
C VAL A 201 -5.42 -1.26 13.10
#